data_4c29b5d613b756ac85072f7b73a5793f
#
_entry.id   4c29b5d613b756ac85072f7b73a5793f
#
_cell.length_a   1.000
_cell.length_b   1.000
_cell.length_c   1.000
_cell.angle_alpha   90.00
_cell.angle_beta   90.00
_cell.angle_gamma   90.00
#
_symmetry.space_group_name_H-M   'P 1'
#
loop_
_entity.id
_entity.type
_entity.pdbx_description
1 polymer ?
#
loop_
_entity_poly.entity_id
_entity_poly.type
_entity_poly.pdbx_seq_one_letter_code
_entity_poly.pdbx_strand_id
1 'polypeptide(L)'
;MSKTYEVLSGYATPNGTMKYVDYATREKGKPATHFRVFEGLYLSSIGIGTYLGEMTAEDDKAVENAVYQSVKSGAVNVIDTAINYRAMRSEKSIGRGLSRLINDGIISRDQVFICTKNGYMTNDGDYPAIDVMEYVQKMYVATGIIKPDDISSGYNVLNPAYIERCIDKSLLNMHLSTIDLVYVHNAFESWYEDVSREEFMQMLAKVFEIYEKYRSNNKIRYYGMATWTCFRVRPGDKEYLSLEDVVKLAEKIGGKEHGFRFIQLPYNLAYSEALVLKNQTIGAEKNLNILEAAARLNIGIFTSIPLFQGRLLRASIPDYGGLNDQVAKLIQIIRSSPSVIAPLIGQKKPEHVEQNLKISDVPPMNEEQYNKTIQILLKGE
;
A
#
# COMPACT_ATOMS: atom_id res chain seq x y z
N MET A 1 1.04 -17.29 -28.58
CA MET A 1 2.38 -16.69 -28.42
C MET A 1 2.34 -15.79 -27.19
N SER A 2 3.06 -16.14 -26.13
CA SER A 2 3.19 -15.26 -24.95
C SER A 2 3.95 -14.00 -25.40
N LYS A 3 3.32 -12.83 -25.25
CA LYS A 3 4.04 -11.56 -25.43
C LYS A 3 5.14 -11.52 -24.37
N THR A 4 6.40 -11.57 -24.78
CA THR A 4 7.54 -11.25 -23.92
C THR A 4 7.48 -9.75 -23.68
N TYR A 5 7.20 -9.35 -22.44
CA TYR A 5 7.27 -7.95 -22.04
C TYR A 5 8.72 -7.61 -21.68
N GLU A 6 9.17 -6.46 -22.12
CA GLU A 6 10.48 -5.94 -21.74
C GLU A 6 10.49 -5.55 -20.26
N VAL A 7 11.62 -5.78 -19.58
CA VAL A 7 11.78 -5.39 -18.17
C VAL A 7 11.85 -3.85 -18.07
N LEU A 8 10.95 -3.27 -17.32
CA LEU A 8 10.89 -1.84 -17.04
C LEU A 8 11.98 -1.48 -16.03
N SER A 9 13.04 -0.83 -16.51
CA SER A 9 14.20 -0.46 -15.70
C SER A 9 13.94 0.81 -14.88
N GLY A 10 14.54 0.86 -13.68
CA GLY A 10 14.46 2.02 -12.79
C GLY A 10 13.38 1.92 -11.72
N TYR A 11 13.16 3.04 -11.03
CA TYR A 11 12.25 3.20 -9.90
C TYR A 11 11.83 4.68 -9.80
N ALA A 12 10.85 4.99 -8.94
CA ALA A 12 10.41 6.37 -8.70
C ALA A 12 11.56 7.24 -8.16
N THR A 13 11.78 8.38 -8.81
CA THR A 13 12.84 9.31 -8.42
C THR A 13 12.26 10.70 -8.10
N PRO A 14 12.95 11.55 -7.33
CA PRO A 14 12.52 12.93 -7.11
C PRO A 14 12.27 13.69 -8.43
N ASN A 15 13.18 13.58 -9.37
CA ASN A 15 13.05 14.24 -10.67
C ASN A 15 11.93 13.63 -11.53
N GLY A 16 11.81 12.30 -11.55
CA GLY A 16 10.74 11.61 -12.28
C GLY A 16 9.36 11.97 -11.75
N THR A 17 9.17 11.86 -10.44
CA THR A 17 7.87 12.19 -9.81
C THR A 17 7.53 13.68 -9.95
N MET A 18 8.52 14.59 -9.95
CA MET A 18 8.30 16.00 -10.27
C MET A 18 7.84 16.19 -11.72
N LYS A 19 8.43 15.47 -12.69
CA LYS A 19 7.95 15.49 -14.09
C LYS A 19 6.49 15.03 -14.20
N TYR A 20 6.08 14.07 -13.37
CA TYR A 20 4.67 13.68 -13.32
C TYR A 20 3.79 14.80 -12.77
N VAL A 21 4.25 15.56 -11.75
CA VAL A 21 3.54 16.77 -11.28
C VAL A 21 3.40 17.79 -12.39
N ASP A 22 4.47 18.06 -13.16
CA ASP A 22 4.41 18.97 -14.31
C ASP A 22 3.39 18.51 -15.36
N TYR A 23 3.37 17.23 -15.71
CA TYR A 23 2.36 16.64 -16.59
C TYR A 23 0.94 16.81 -16.02
N ALA A 24 0.74 16.46 -14.77
CA ALA A 24 -0.56 16.55 -14.12
C ALA A 24 -1.09 18.00 -14.03
N THR A 25 -0.22 18.95 -13.70
CA THR A 25 -0.62 20.36 -13.52
C THR A 25 -0.81 21.08 -14.85
N ARG A 26 0.14 20.95 -15.78
CA ARG A 26 0.13 21.72 -17.03
C ARG A 26 -0.78 21.13 -18.09
N GLU A 27 -0.84 19.80 -18.20
CA GLU A 27 -1.61 19.12 -19.25
C GLU A 27 -2.99 18.62 -18.77
N LYS A 28 -3.13 18.33 -17.47
CA LYS A 28 -4.36 17.78 -16.90
C LYS A 28 -5.08 18.72 -15.94
N GLY A 29 -4.51 19.90 -15.66
CA GLY A 29 -5.13 20.92 -14.83
C GLY A 29 -5.27 20.55 -13.34
N LYS A 30 -4.48 19.55 -12.86
CA LYS A 30 -4.55 19.15 -11.45
C LYS A 30 -3.89 20.21 -10.56
N PRO A 31 -4.43 20.50 -9.36
CA PRO A 31 -3.77 21.41 -8.43
C PRO A 31 -2.44 20.81 -7.94
N ALA A 32 -1.38 21.61 -7.87
CA ALA A 32 -0.07 21.15 -7.39
C ALA A 32 -0.15 20.57 -5.95
N THR A 33 -1.05 21.10 -5.12
CA THR A 33 -1.33 20.61 -3.76
C THR A 33 -1.94 19.21 -3.71
N HIS A 34 -2.34 18.65 -4.86
CA HIS A 34 -2.74 17.24 -4.98
C HIS A 34 -1.58 16.29 -4.69
N PHE A 35 -0.35 16.75 -4.78
CA PHE A 35 0.83 15.92 -4.55
C PHE A 35 1.46 16.22 -3.19
N ARG A 36 1.87 15.16 -2.48
CA ARG A 36 2.57 15.22 -1.21
C ARG A 36 4.04 14.88 -1.39
N VAL A 37 4.90 15.59 -0.68
CA VAL A 37 6.34 15.30 -0.71
C VAL A 37 6.69 14.39 0.45
N PHE A 38 7.27 13.22 0.15
CA PHE A 38 7.79 12.30 1.15
C PHE A 38 9.03 11.59 0.58
N GLU A 39 10.11 11.48 1.37
CA GLU A 39 11.43 10.96 0.94
C GLU A 39 11.94 11.63 -0.37
N GLY A 40 11.61 12.90 -0.57
CA GLY A 40 11.93 13.64 -1.78
C GLY A 40 11.05 13.32 -3.00
N LEU A 41 10.14 12.36 -2.88
CA LEU A 41 9.22 11.94 -3.95
C LEU A 41 7.93 12.77 -3.90
N TYR A 42 7.38 13.09 -5.06
CA TYR A 42 6.09 13.76 -5.24
C TYR A 42 5.01 12.72 -5.53
N LEU A 43 4.25 12.37 -4.52
CA LEU A 43 3.25 11.30 -4.54
C LEU A 43 1.84 11.87 -4.57
N SER A 44 0.99 11.37 -5.46
CA SER A 44 -0.42 11.79 -5.55
C SER A 44 -1.17 11.51 -4.26
N SER A 45 -2.04 12.44 -3.82
CA SER A 45 -2.81 12.31 -2.58
C SER A 45 -3.98 11.29 -2.66
N ILE A 46 -4.07 10.56 -3.75
CA ILE A 46 -4.86 9.33 -3.92
C ILE A 46 -4.00 8.29 -4.64
N GLY A 47 -4.21 7.02 -4.33
CA GLY A 47 -3.57 5.90 -5.01
C GLY A 47 -4.60 4.88 -5.50
N ILE A 48 -4.22 4.02 -6.43
CA ILE A 48 -5.05 2.89 -6.85
C ILE A 48 -4.67 1.64 -6.07
N GLY A 49 -5.68 0.94 -5.51
CA GLY A 49 -5.56 -0.40 -4.92
C GLY A 49 -6.16 -1.46 -5.86
N THR A 50 -5.54 -2.63 -5.93
CA THR A 50 -5.90 -3.68 -6.91
C THR A 50 -6.36 -5.00 -6.28
N TYR A 51 -6.88 -4.93 -5.04
CA TYR A 51 -7.33 -6.14 -4.32
C TYR A 51 -8.54 -6.80 -4.95
N LEU A 52 -9.55 -6.02 -5.35
CA LEU A 52 -10.86 -6.53 -5.76
C LEU A 52 -10.86 -7.14 -7.16
N GLY A 53 -11.60 -8.24 -7.30
CA GLY A 53 -11.86 -8.92 -8.58
C GLY A 53 -11.71 -10.42 -8.51
N GLU A 54 -12.17 -11.07 -9.59
CA GLU A 54 -12.09 -12.51 -9.78
C GLU A 54 -10.84 -12.90 -10.59
N MET A 55 -10.46 -14.16 -10.55
CA MET A 55 -9.34 -14.71 -11.33
C MET A 55 -9.73 -14.94 -12.80
N THR A 56 -10.23 -13.89 -13.46
CA THR A 56 -10.70 -13.95 -14.86
C THR A 56 -9.88 -13.02 -15.75
N ALA A 57 -9.86 -13.31 -17.05
CA ALA A 57 -9.22 -12.44 -18.04
C ALA A 57 -9.93 -11.07 -18.17
N GLU A 58 -11.24 -11.04 -17.92
CA GLU A 58 -12.02 -9.81 -17.91
C GLU A 58 -11.56 -8.87 -16.79
N ASP A 59 -11.45 -9.39 -15.56
CA ASP A 59 -10.96 -8.60 -14.42
C ASP A 59 -9.48 -8.22 -14.56
N ASP A 60 -8.66 -9.07 -15.19
CA ASP A 60 -7.29 -8.70 -15.54
C ASP A 60 -7.25 -7.47 -16.44
N LYS A 61 -8.09 -7.46 -17.47
CA LYS A 61 -8.17 -6.34 -18.41
C LYS A 61 -8.77 -5.10 -17.76
N ALA A 62 -9.75 -5.28 -16.87
CA ALA A 62 -10.33 -4.18 -16.11
C ALA A 62 -9.31 -3.51 -15.20
N VAL A 63 -8.50 -4.28 -14.45
CA VAL A 63 -7.42 -3.75 -13.62
C VAL A 63 -6.34 -3.08 -14.46
N GLU A 64 -5.89 -3.69 -15.56
CA GLU A 64 -4.93 -3.08 -16.50
C GLU A 64 -5.43 -1.71 -17.01
N ASN A 65 -6.69 -1.64 -17.44
CA ASN A 65 -7.28 -0.40 -17.92
C ASN A 65 -7.46 0.64 -16.82
N ALA A 66 -7.85 0.23 -15.60
CA ALA A 66 -7.98 1.12 -14.46
C ALA A 66 -6.64 1.78 -14.09
N VAL A 67 -5.55 0.99 -14.06
CA VAL A 67 -4.19 1.53 -13.86
C VAL A 67 -3.82 2.50 -14.97
N TYR A 68 -4.02 2.11 -16.23
CA TYR A 68 -3.71 2.95 -17.39
C TYR A 68 -4.46 4.30 -17.32
N GLN A 69 -5.77 4.28 -17.12
CA GLN A 69 -6.59 5.49 -17.08
C GLN A 69 -6.27 6.39 -15.87
N SER A 70 -6.04 5.78 -14.70
CA SER A 70 -5.72 6.53 -13.48
C SER A 70 -4.42 7.30 -13.61
N VAL A 71 -3.38 6.69 -14.17
CA VAL A 71 -2.09 7.35 -14.38
C VAL A 71 -2.17 8.37 -15.53
N LYS A 72 -2.80 8.01 -16.64
CA LYS A 72 -2.95 8.91 -17.82
C LYS A 72 -3.75 10.17 -17.50
N SER A 73 -4.66 10.12 -16.53
CA SER A 73 -5.45 11.29 -16.11
C SER A 73 -4.65 12.36 -15.36
N GLY A 74 -3.41 12.07 -14.95
CA GLY A 74 -2.62 12.94 -14.07
C GLY A 74 -3.01 12.87 -12.60
N ALA A 75 -4.01 12.05 -12.24
CA ALA A 75 -4.53 11.97 -10.87
C ALA A 75 -3.75 11.01 -9.96
N VAL A 76 -3.07 10.01 -10.52
CA VAL A 76 -2.47 8.92 -9.73
C VAL A 76 -1.08 8.57 -10.25
N ASN A 77 -0.09 8.65 -9.38
CA ASN A 77 1.23 8.04 -9.59
C ASN A 77 1.62 7.03 -8.50
N VAL A 78 0.67 6.65 -7.62
CA VAL A 78 0.85 5.63 -6.59
C VAL A 78 -0.04 4.42 -6.93
N ILE A 79 0.57 3.25 -7.07
CA ILE A 79 -0.11 2.00 -7.43
C ILE A 79 0.21 0.94 -6.39
N ASP A 80 -0.82 0.37 -5.74
CA ASP A 80 -0.69 -0.63 -4.68
C ASP A 80 -1.30 -1.98 -5.08
N THR A 81 -0.57 -3.03 -4.79
CA THR A 81 -0.97 -4.41 -5.01
C THR A 81 -0.45 -5.33 -3.90
N ALA A 82 -0.58 -6.64 -4.07
CA ALA A 82 0.07 -7.68 -3.30
C ALA A 82 0.20 -8.95 -4.15
N ILE A 83 1.20 -9.77 -3.85
CA ILE A 83 1.44 -11.01 -4.59
C ILE A 83 0.25 -11.97 -4.50
N ASN A 84 -0.46 -12.00 -3.35
CA ASN A 84 -1.63 -12.85 -3.15
C ASN A 84 -2.92 -12.32 -3.76
N TYR A 85 -2.94 -11.08 -4.27
CA TYR A 85 -4.16 -10.50 -4.87
C TYR A 85 -4.49 -11.22 -6.17
N ARG A 86 -5.67 -11.85 -6.19
CA ARG A 86 -6.16 -12.61 -7.34
C ARG A 86 -5.12 -13.65 -7.81
N ALA A 87 -4.45 -14.32 -6.87
CA ALA A 87 -3.41 -15.32 -7.17
C ALA A 87 -2.34 -14.78 -8.15
N MET A 88 -1.65 -13.71 -7.78
CA MET A 88 -0.62 -13.01 -8.56
C MET A 88 -1.13 -12.25 -9.81
N ARG A 89 -2.40 -12.40 -10.20
CA ARG A 89 -2.93 -11.79 -11.44
C ARG A 89 -3.01 -10.26 -11.36
N SER A 90 -3.18 -9.69 -10.15
CA SER A 90 -3.17 -8.24 -9.96
C SER A 90 -1.81 -7.63 -10.29
N GLU A 91 -0.71 -8.22 -9.84
CA GLU A 91 0.65 -7.79 -10.20
C GLU A 91 0.89 -7.88 -11.72
N LYS A 92 0.49 -9.01 -12.34
CA LYS A 92 0.60 -9.20 -13.80
C LYS A 92 -0.21 -8.16 -14.58
N SER A 93 -1.39 -7.78 -14.10
CA SER A 93 -2.23 -6.74 -14.71
C SER A 93 -1.59 -5.36 -14.60
N ILE A 94 -0.96 -5.04 -13.47
CA ILE A 94 -0.19 -3.79 -13.28
C ILE A 94 0.98 -3.75 -14.26
N GLY A 95 1.77 -4.82 -14.35
CA GLY A 95 2.91 -4.88 -15.28
C GLY A 95 2.50 -4.58 -16.72
N ARG A 96 1.37 -5.16 -17.19
CA ARG A 96 0.81 -4.86 -18.52
C ARG A 96 0.36 -3.40 -18.65
N GLY A 97 -0.32 -2.85 -17.64
CA GLY A 97 -0.76 -1.46 -17.62
C GLY A 97 0.40 -0.46 -17.67
N LEU A 98 1.45 -0.72 -16.90
CA LEU A 98 2.68 0.09 -16.89
C LEU A 98 3.41 0.01 -18.24
N SER A 99 3.61 -1.20 -18.78
CA SER A 99 4.24 -1.38 -20.09
C SER A 99 3.50 -0.60 -21.19
N ARG A 100 2.16 -0.62 -21.15
CA ARG A 100 1.34 0.15 -22.09
C ARG A 100 1.51 1.65 -21.91
N LEU A 101 1.49 2.18 -20.67
CA LEU A 101 1.68 3.61 -20.40
C LEU A 101 3.04 4.12 -20.91
N ILE A 102 4.10 3.32 -20.73
CA ILE A 102 5.46 3.67 -21.16
C ILE A 102 5.56 3.57 -22.68
N ASN A 103 5.04 2.53 -23.31
CA ASN A 103 5.05 2.35 -24.76
C ASN A 103 4.23 3.42 -25.50
N ASP A 104 3.14 3.90 -24.89
CA ASP A 104 2.34 5.01 -25.42
C ASP A 104 2.99 6.39 -25.17
N GLY A 105 4.16 6.43 -24.50
CA GLY A 105 4.90 7.66 -24.20
C GLY A 105 4.22 8.59 -23.18
N ILE A 106 3.29 8.05 -22.38
CA ILE A 106 2.54 8.84 -21.37
C ILE A 106 3.43 9.15 -20.16
N ILE A 107 4.22 8.16 -19.71
CA ILE A 107 5.13 8.27 -18.57
C ILE A 107 6.44 7.53 -18.85
N SER A 108 7.45 7.80 -18.03
CA SER A 108 8.61 6.90 -17.80
C SER A 108 8.48 6.21 -16.45
N ARG A 109 9.23 5.10 -16.23
CA ARG A 109 9.16 4.28 -15.02
C ARG A 109 9.43 5.08 -13.74
N ASP A 110 10.28 6.07 -13.79
CA ASP A 110 10.69 6.90 -12.65
C ASP A 110 9.63 7.92 -12.19
N GLN A 111 8.52 8.02 -12.90
CA GLN A 111 7.40 8.92 -12.57
C GLN A 111 6.34 8.30 -11.67
N VAL A 112 6.32 6.98 -11.49
CA VAL A 112 5.29 6.24 -10.74
C VAL A 112 5.89 5.43 -9.61
N PHE A 113 5.19 5.37 -8.48
CA PHE A 113 5.56 4.68 -7.25
C PHE A 113 4.74 3.40 -7.10
N ILE A 114 5.41 2.25 -7.13
CA ILE A 114 4.77 0.92 -7.16
C ILE A 114 5.00 0.22 -5.83
N CYS A 115 3.89 -0.17 -5.18
CA CYS A 115 3.87 -0.91 -3.93
C CYS A 115 3.36 -2.34 -4.15
N THR A 116 3.98 -3.31 -3.48
CA THR A 116 3.44 -4.66 -3.35
C THR A 116 3.66 -5.20 -1.94
N LYS A 117 3.13 -6.39 -1.65
CA LYS A 117 3.16 -7.01 -0.33
C LYS A 117 3.47 -8.49 -0.45
N ASN A 118 4.15 -9.07 0.54
CA ASN A 118 4.43 -10.49 0.65
C ASN A 118 4.18 -11.02 2.08
N GLY A 119 4.31 -12.33 2.27
CA GLY A 119 4.06 -13.01 3.53
C GLY A 119 2.87 -13.97 3.44
N TYR A 120 1.72 -13.54 2.93
CA TYR A 120 0.61 -14.47 2.71
C TYR A 120 0.94 -15.55 1.69
N MET A 121 0.44 -16.76 1.95
CA MET A 121 0.46 -17.81 0.96
C MET A 121 -0.40 -17.44 -0.25
N THR A 122 0.04 -17.85 -1.42
CA THR A 122 -0.69 -17.65 -2.66
C THR A 122 -0.40 -18.78 -3.64
N ASN A 123 -1.34 -19.08 -4.53
CA ASN A 123 -1.10 -19.86 -5.74
C ASN A 123 -0.77 -18.93 -6.91
N ASP A 124 -0.41 -19.48 -8.05
CA ASP A 124 -0.25 -18.74 -9.30
C ASP A 124 -1.52 -18.88 -10.15
N GLY A 125 -2.18 -17.78 -10.44
CA GLY A 125 -3.45 -17.75 -11.20
C GLY A 125 -3.34 -18.20 -12.67
N ASP A 126 -2.13 -18.45 -13.17
CA ASP A 126 -1.93 -19.15 -14.44
C ASP A 126 -2.18 -20.66 -14.31
N TYR A 127 -2.32 -21.16 -13.08
CA TYR A 127 -2.69 -22.55 -12.75
C TYR A 127 -3.99 -22.56 -11.94
N PRO A 128 -5.13 -22.16 -12.52
CA PRO A 128 -6.37 -21.93 -11.76
C PRO A 128 -6.98 -23.18 -11.13
N ALA A 129 -6.58 -24.37 -11.57
CA ALA A 129 -7.04 -25.65 -11.02
C ALA A 129 -6.30 -26.09 -9.75
N ILE A 130 -5.24 -25.37 -9.32
CA ILE A 130 -4.44 -25.73 -8.16
C ILE A 130 -4.86 -24.86 -6.98
N ASP A 131 -5.33 -25.49 -5.90
CA ASP A 131 -5.60 -24.86 -4.62
C ASP A 131 -4.34 -24.22 -4.01
N VAL A 132 -4.50 -23.20 -3.14
CA VAL A 132 -3.38 -22.50 -2.51
C VAL A 132 -2.51 -23.45 -1.70
N MET A 133 -3.12 -24.36 -0.92
CA MET A 133 -2.36 -25.31 -0.08
C MET A 133 -1.61 -26.31 -0.93
N GLU A 134 -2.24 -26.84 -1.98
CA GLU A 134 -1.60 -27.75 -2.93
C GLU A 134 -0.41 -27.08 -3.64
N TYR A 135 -0.59 -25.84 -4.08
CA TYR A 135 0.47 -25.07 -4.71
C TYR A 135 1.65 -24.83 -3.76
N VAL A 136 1.38 -24.39 -2.53
CA VAL A 136 2.40 -24.14 -1.50
C VAL A 136 3.12 -25.43 -1.14
N GLN A 137 2.37 -26.52 -0.94
CA GLN A 137 2.96 -27.83 -0.67
C GLN A 137 3.92 -28.27 -1.80
N LYS A 138 3.51 -28.14 -3.05
CA LYS A 138 4.30 -28.55 -4.21
C LYS A 138 5.52 -27.65 -4.45
N MET A 139 5.32 -26.33 -4.38
CA MET A 139 6.33 -25.36 -4.80
C MET A 139 7.33 -25.00 -3.70
N TYR A 140 6.93 -25.11 -2.43
CA TYR A 140 7.75 -24.60 -1.33
C TYR A 140 8.06 -25.66 -0.27
N VAL A 141 7.11 -26.48 0.17
CA VAL A 141 7.34 -27.50 1.20
C VAL A 141 8.08 -28.70 0.61
N ALA A 142 7.58 -29.28 -0.48
CA ALA A 142 8.20 -30.45 -1.13
C ALA A 142 9.61 -30.15 -1.69
N THR A 143 9.89 -28.89 -2.00
CA THR A 143 11.21 -28.44 -2.46
C THR A 143 12.16 -28.06 -1.32
N GLY A 144 11.70 -28.11 -0.07
CA GLY A 144 12.49 -27.79 1.13
C GLY A 144 12.76 -26.30 1.34
N ILE A 145 12.05 -25.40 0.64
CA ILE A 145 12.15 -23.94 0.82
C ILE A 145 11.58 -23.54 2.17
N ILE A 146 10.45 -24.12 2.55
CA ILE A 146 9.82 -23.96 3.88
C ILE A 146 9.44 -25.31 4.47
N LYS A 147 9.22 -25.32 5.79
CA LYS A 147 8.62 -26.46 6.51
C LYS A 147 7.14 -26.17 6.79
N PRO A 148 6.32 -27.20 7.09
CA PRO A 148 4.93 -26.97 7.49
C PRO A 148 4.80 -25.99 8.68
N ASP A 149 5.70 -26.06 9.66
CA ASP A 149 5.73 -25.19 10.84
C ASP A 149 6.15 -23.74 10.55
N ASP A 150 6.62 -23.43 9.33
CA ASP A 150 6.86 -22.06 8.89
C ASP A 150 5.58 -21.33 8.46
N ILE A 151 4.43 -22.03 8.49
CA ILE A 151 3.13 -21.48 8.08
C ILE A 151 2.31 -21.18 9.32
N SER A 152 1.91 -19.93 9.52
CA SER A 152 1.03 -19.53 10.62
C SER A 152 -0.40 -20.06 10.48
N SER A 153 -1.14 -20.09 11.59
CA SER A 153 -2.59 -20.36 11.58
C SER A 153 -3.37 -19.36 10.69
N GLY A 154 -2.83 -18.16 10.49
CA GLY A 154 -3.35 -17.12 9.59
C GLY A 154 -2.83 -17.21 8.14
N TYR A 155 -2.24 -18.35 7.74
CA TYR A 155 -1.75 -18.58 6.35
C TYR A 155 -0.66 -17.60 5.90
N ASN A 156 0.21 -17.19 6.80
CA ASN A 156 1.33 -16.29 6.54
C ASN A 156 2.66 -17.02 6.75
N VAL A 157 3.69 -16.65 6.00
CA VAL A 157 5.02 -17.26 6.03
C VAL A 157 6.07 -16.15 6.10
N LEU A 158 6.83 -16.10 7.19
CA LEU A 158 7.92 -15.16 7.41
C LEU A 158 9.31 -15.80 7.22
N ASN A 159 9.36 -17.02 6.67
CA ASN A 159 10.62 -17.68 6.35
C ASN A 159 11.40 -16.85 5.31
N PRO A 160 12.68 -16.51 5.56
CA PRO A 160 13.49 -15.68 4.66
C PRO A 160 13.53 -16.16 3.21
N ALA A 161 13.69 -17.48 2.99
CA ALA A 161 13.75 -18.03 1.63
C ALA A 161 12.41 -17.89 0.88
N TYR A 162 11.28 -17.98 1.58
CA TYR A 162 9.96 -17.72 1.01
C TYR A 162 9.80 -16.24 0.64
N ILE A 163 10.20 -15.33 1.53
CA ILE A 163 10.14 -13.88 1.29
C ILE A 163 10.97 -13.49 0.05
N GLU A 164 12.20 -14.03 -0.08
CA GLU A 164 13.04 -13.83 -1.27
C GLU A 164 12.31 -14.27 -2.55
N ARG A 165 11.72 -15.48 -2.55
CA ARG A 165 10.94 -16.00 -3.69
C ARG A 165 9.76 -15.12 -4.05
N CYS A 166 9.08 -14.58 -3.04
CA CYS A 166 7.96 -13.65 -3.26
C CYS A 166 8.43 -12.36 -3.95
N ILE A 167 9.54 -11.76 -3.51
CA ILE A 167 10.07 -10.53 -4.12
C ILE A 167 10.47 -10.79 -5.57
N ASP A 168 11.23 -11.86 -5.83
CA ASP A 168 11.66 -12.22 -7.18
C ASP A 168 10.45 -12.48 -8.10
N LYS A 169 9.41 -13.15 -7.58
CA LYS A 169 8.19 -13.41 -8.33
C LYS A 169 7.41 -12.13 -8.61
N SER A 170 7.33 -11.20 -7.64
CA SER A 170 6.69 -9.89 -7.81
C SER A 170 7.38 -9.04 -8.89
N LEU A 171 8.73 -9.01 -8.89
CA LEU A 171 9.52 -8.37 -9.94
C LEU A 171 9.18 -8.94 -11.33
N LEU A 172 9.12 -10.27 -11.42
CA LEU A 172 8.77 -10.96 -12.66
C LEU A 172 7.34 -10.67 -13.09
N ASN A 173 6.36 -10.77 -12.19
CA ASN A 173 4.94 -10.54 -12.48
C ASN A 173 4.68 -9.13 -13.02
N MET A 174 5.33 -8.13 -12.44
CA MET A 174 5.16 -6.72 -12.83
C MET A 174 6.15 -6.26 -13.91
N HIS A 175 7.04 -7.14 -14.38
CA HIS A 175 8.12 -6.82 -15.34
C HIS A 175 9.03 -5.67 -14.87
N LEU A 176 9.33 -5.58 -13.58
CA LEU A 176 10.12 -4.51 -12.99
C LEU A 176 11.56 -4.98 -12.69
N SER A 177 12.55 -4.09 -12.90
CA SER A 177 13.89 -4.28 -12.35
C SER A 177 13.95 -3.96 -10.86
N THR A 178 13.11 -3.03 -10.40
CA THR A 178 13.08 -2.53 -9.03
C THR A 178 11.64 -2.19 -8.62
N ILE A 179 11.21 -2.66 -7.44
CA ILE A 179 9.95 -2.27 -6.79
C ILE A 179 10.24 -1.10 -5.85
N ASP A 180 9.36 -0.07 -5.84
CA ASP A 180 9.57 1.09 -4.97
C ASP A 180 9.34 0.75 -3.50
N LEU A 181 8.29 -0.02 -3.19
CA LEU A 181 7.95 -0.36 -1.81
C LEU A 181 7.41 -1.78 -1.69
N VAL A 182 7.99 -2.55 -0.78
CA VAL A 182 7.50 -3.89 -0.42
C VAL A 182 7.06 -3.90 1.03
N TYR A 183 5.85 -4.36 1.30
CA TYR A 183 5.36 -4.55 2.66
C TYR A 183 5.40 -6.02 3.09
N VAL A 184 5.67 -6.26 4.37
CA VAL A 184 5.22 -7.49 5.01
C VAL A 184 3.72 -7.36 5.31
N HIS A 185 2.93 -8.34 4.88
CA HIS A 185 1.46 -8.23 4.76
C HIS A 185 0.74 -8.87 5.93
N ASN A 186 0.06 -8.06 6.77
CA ASN A 186 -0.72 -8.48 7.95
C ASN A 186 0.00 -9.54 8.78
N ALA A 187 1.32 -9.39 8.93
CA ALA A 187 2.14 -10.44 9.49
C ALA A 187 1.82 -10.68 10.96
N PHE A 188 1.74 -9.62 11.77
CA PHE A 188 1.47 -9.80 13.19
C PHE A 188 0.06 -10.36 13.44
N GLU A 189 -0.91 -9.86 12.68
CA GLU A 189 -2.29 -10.36 12.72
C GLU A 189 -2.42 -11.85 12.37
N SER A 190 -1.48 -12.36 11.59
CA SER A 190 -1.47 -13.77 11.20
C SER A 190 -0.67 -14.67 12.14
N TRP A 191 0.18 -14.09 13.01
CA TRP A 191 1.10 -14.84 13.85
C TRP A 191 0.86 -14.69 15.36
N TYR A 192 0.12 -13.65 15.83
CA TYR A 192 0.02 -13.33 17.26
C TYR A 192 -0.63 -14.44 18.13
N GLU A 193 -1.37 -15.37 17.53
CA GLU A 193 -1.90 -16.54 18.23
C GLU A 193 -0.90 -17.71 18.29
N ASP A 194 0.06 -17.76 17.35
CA ASP A 194 1.00 -18.88 17.20
C ASP A 194 2.30 -18.68 17.98
N VAL A 195 2.75 -17.41 18.12
CA VAL A 195 4.02 -17.06 18.74
C VAL A 195 3.89 -15.86 19.68
N SER A 196 4.83 -15.73 20.61
CA SER A 196 4.94 -14.53 21.43
C SER A 196 5.32 -13.30 20.59
N ARG A 197 5.04 -12.08 21.10
CA ARG A 197 5.46 -10.84 20.45
C ARG A 197 6.97 -10.77 20.26
N GLU A 198 7.75 -11.27 21.22
CA GLU A 198 9.21 -11.29 21.13
C GLU A 198 9.69 -12.22 20.00
N GLU A 199 9.15 -13.42 19.89
CA GLU A 199 9.45 -14.36 18.81
C GLU A 199 9.05 -13.76 17.46
N PHE A 200 7.86 -13.13 17.37
CA PHE A 200 7.45 -12.42 16.17
C PHE A 200 8.47 -11.34 15.76
N MET A 201 8.94 -10.51 16.69
CA MET A 201 9.95 -9.47 16.41
C MET A 201 11.28 -10.08 15.93
N GLN A 202 11.66 -11.27 16.40
CA GLN A 202 12.83 -11.99 15.90
C GLN A 202 12.61 -12.51 14.46
N MET A 203 11.41 -12.98 14.15
CA MET A 203 11.04 -13.38 12.78
C MET A 203 11.03 -12.16 11.85
N LEU A 204 10.43 -11.06 12.28
CA LEU A 204 10.39 -9.80 11.54
C LEU A 204 11.80 -9.25 11.28
N ALA A 205 12.71 -9.41 12.24
CA ALA A 205 14.13 -9.05 12.06
C ALA A 205 14.74 -9.74 10.85
N LYS A 206 14.54 -11.05 10.71
CA LYS A 206 15.04 -11.84 9.57
C LYS A 206 14.43 -11.39 8.24
N VAL A 207 13.15 -11.00 8.23
CA VAL A 207 12.50 -10.42 7.05
C VAL A 207 13.14 -9.08 6.69
N PHE A 208 13.42 -8.22 7.67
CA PHE A 208 14.08 -6.93 7.43
C PHE A 208 15.52 -7.10 6.92
N GLU A 209 16.28 -8.10 7.38
CA GLU A 209 17.59 -8.45 6.83
C GLU A 209 17.49 -8.78 5.32
N ILE A 210 16.45 -9.53 4.90
CA ILE A 210 16.21 -9.81 3.48
C ILE A 210 15.86 -8.53 2.72
N TYR A 211 15.02 -7.67 3.27
CA TYR A 211 14.67 -6.42 2.61
C TYR A 211 15.88 -5.50 2.45
N GLU A 212 16.74 -5.38 3.46
CA GLU A 212 17.98 -4.60 3.35
C GLU A 212 18.95 -5.21 2.31
N LYS A 213 19.07 -6.52 2.24
CA LYS A 213 19.82 -7.23 1.19
C LYS A 213 19.27 -6.88 -0.21
N TYR A 214 17.94 -6.89 -0.39
CA TYR A 214 17.33 -6.56 -1.67
C TYR A 214 17.42 -5.06 -2.02
N ARG A 215 17.45 -4.18 -1.01
CA ARG A 215 17.74 -2.75 -1.19
C ARG A 215 19.17 -2.54 -1.68
N SER A 216 20.15 -3.16 -1.05
CA SER A 216 21.56 -3.04 -1.46
C SER A 216 21.80 -3.52 -2.89
N ASN A 217 20.98 -4.46 -3.38
CA ASN A 217 21.00 -4.99 -4.74
C ASN A 217 20.09 -4.20 -5.72
N ASN A 218 19.52 -3.06 -5.29
CA ASN A 218 18.59 -2.24 -6.08
C ASN A 218 17.36 -3.00 -6.60
N LYS A 219 16.92 -4.05 -5.90
CA LYS A 219 15.70 -4.80 -6.24
C LYS A 219 14.44 -4.20 -5.61
N ILE A 220 14.59 -3.57 -4.45
CA ILE A 220 13.56 -2.76 -3.81
C ILE A 220 14.17 -1.43 -3.33
N ARG A 221 13.34 -0.40 -3.13
CA ARG A 221 13.81 0.90 -2.61
C ARG A 221 13.49 1.07 -1.14
N TYR A 222 12.23 0.83 -0.77
CA TYR A 222 11.71 0.96 0.59
C TYR A 222 11.01 -0.32 1.00
N TYR A 223 10.84 -0.48 2.30
CA TYR A 223 9.98 -1.52 2.85
C TYR A 223 9.15 -0.99 4.01
N GLY A 224 8.14 -1.76 4.42
CA GLY A 224 7.22 -1.38 5.46
C GLY A 224 6.35 -2.52 5.97
N MET A 225 5.32 -2.18 6.74
CA MET A 225 4.29 -3.10 7.18
C MET A 225 2.92 -2.67 6.65
N ALA A 226 2.23 -3.55 5.95
CA ALA A 226 0.81 -3.42 5.70
C ALA A 226 0.07 -4.23 6.76
N THR A 227 -0.75 -3.56 7.57
CA THR A 227 -1.35 -4.12 8.78
C THR A 227 -2.86 -3.98 8.75
N TRP A 228 -3.55 -4.79 9.55
CA TRP A 228 -4.98 -4.65 9.75
C TRP A 228 -5.29 -4.00 11.10
N THR A 229 -4.79 -4.56 12.20
CA THR A 229 -5.14 -4.17 13.58
C THR A 229 -3.97 -3.65 14.40
N CYS A 230 -2.77 -4.19 14.23
CA CYS A 230 -1.71 -4.09 15.23
C CYS A 230 -1.31 -2.67 15.65
N PHE A 231 -1.46 -1.67 14.77
CA PHE A 231 -1.23 -0.26 15.10
C PHE A 231 -2.50 0.51 15.51
N ARG A 232 -3.68 -0.15 15.52
CA ARG A 232 -4.99 0.48 15.76
C ARG A 232 -5.74 -0.09 16.96
N VAL A 233 -5.09 -0.91 17.79
CA VAL A 233 -5.64 -1.46 19.03
C VAL A 233 -4.93 -0.91 20.25
N ARG A 234 -5.44 -1.18 21.45
CA ARG A 234 -4.87 -0.66 22.71
C ARG A 234 -3.57 -1.38 23.08
N PRO A 235 -2.63 -0.73 23.80
CA PRO A 235 -1.36 -1.36 24.19
C PRO A 235 -1.48 -2.66 24.99
N GLY A 236 -2.61 -2.90 25.67
CA GLY A 236 -2.87 -4.14 26.41
C GLY A 236 -3.42 -5.29 25.56
N ASP A 237 -3.80 -5.03 24.31
CA ASP A 237 -4.35 -6.05 23.43
C ASP A 237 -3.22 -6.97 22.90
N LYS A 238 -3.52 -8.23 22.69
CA LYS A 238 -2.54 -9.22 22.17
C LYS A 238 -1.98 -8.79 20.81
N GLU A 239 -2.83 -8.23 19.95
CA GLU A 239 -2.48 -7.78 18.61
C GLU A 239 -1.68 -6.47 18.56
N TYR A 240 -1.43 -5.83 19.69
CA TYR A 240 -0.77 -4.52 19.71
C TYR A 240 0.72 -4.61 19.36
N LEU A 241 1.16 -3.72 18.47
CA LEU A 241 2.58 -3.40 18.23
C LEU A 241 2.85 -1.90 18.44
N SER A 242 4.03 -1.61 18.98
CA SER A 242 4.60 -0.27 19.03
C SER A 242 5.27 0.03 17.69
N LEU A 243 4.90 1.15 17.06
CA LEU A 243 5.57 1.58 15.84
C LEU A 243 7.04 1.96 16.11
N GLU A 244 7.32 2.54 17.28
CA GLU A 244 8.69 2.87 17.68
C GLU A 244 9.57 1.62 17.78
N ASP A 245 9.06 0.51 18.33
CA ASP A 245 9.83 -0.73 18.44
C ASP A 245 10.13 -1.34 17.08
N VAL A 246 9.19 -1.26 16.14
CA VAL A 246 9.40 -1.70 14.75
C VAL A 246 10.46 -0.84 14.05
N VAL A 247 10.42 0.48 14.22
CA VAL A 247 11.42 1.39 13.64
C VAL A 247 12.80 1.15 14.27
N LYS A 248 12.89 0.99 15.59
CA LYS A 248 14.14 0.62 16.26
C LYS A 248 14.71 -0.71 15.77
N LEU A 249 13.85 -1.68 15.50
CA LEU A 249 14.27 -2.95 14.89
C LEU A 249 14.88 -2.71 13.50
N ALA A 250 14.22 -1.92 12.66
CA ALA A 250 14.74 -1.59 11.34
C ALA A 250 16.07 -0.82 11.40
N GLU A 251 16.20 0.12 12.34
CA GLU A 251 17.44 0.85 12.58
C GLU A 251 18.58 -0.07 13.05
N LYS A 252 18.28 -1.04 13.92
CA LYS A 252 19.25 -2.03 14.40
C LYS A 252 19.81 -2.87 13.23
N ILE A 253 19.02 -3.17 12.22
CA ILE A 253 19.38 -4.03 11.09
C ILE A 253 20.00 -3.23 9.95
N GLY A 254 19.38 -2.16 9.51
CA GLY A 254 19.79 -1.38 8.33
C GLY A 254 20.55 -0.10 8.67
N GLY A 255 20.79 0.19 9.96
CA GLY A 255 21.41 1.43 10.42
C GLY A 255 20.46 2.63 10.24
N LYS A 256 21.00 3.85 10.35
CA LYS A 256 20.22 5.10 10.23
C LYS A 256 19.54 5.27 8.87
N GLU A 257 20.15 4.71 7.82
CA GLU A 257 19.66 4.78 6.44
C GLU A 257 18.79 3.56 6.07
N HIS A 258 18.24 2.83 7.06
CA HIS A 258 17.36 1.70 6.83
C HIS A 258 16.18 2.06 5.91
N GLY A 259 15.62 1.06 5.21
CA GLY A 259 14.56 1.29 4.23
C GLY A 259 13.14 1.25 4.76
N PHE A 260 12.92 1.02 6.04
CA PHE A 260 11.59 1.07 6.64
C PHE A 260 11.09 2.52 6.69
N ARG A 261 10.20 2.88 5.77
CA ARG A 261 9.72 4.26 5.63
C ARG A 261 8.20 4.38 5.53
N PHE A 262 7.48 3.27 5.43
CA PHE A 262 6.05 3.29 5.19
C PHE A 262 5.31 2.27 6.03
N ILE A 263 4.08 2.63 6.43
CA ILE A 263 3.08 1.69 6.89
C ILE A 263 1.81 1.82 6.07
N GLN A 264 1.03 0.74 6.01
CA GLN A 264 -0.31 0.75 5.44
C GLN A 264 -1.28 0.19 6.45
N LEU A 265 -2.42 0.86 6.65
CA LEU A 265 -3.44 0.43 7.61
C LEU A 265 -4.84 0.87 7.15
N PRO A 266 -5.91 0.21 7.63
CA PRO A 266 -7.28 0.66 7.41
C PRO A 266 -7.51 2.02 8.09
N TYR A 267 -8.06 2.97 7.30
CA TYR A 267 -8.53 4.23 7.85
C TYR A 267 -9.69 4.77 7.01
N ASN A 268 -10.82 4.95 7.65
CA ASN A 268 -12.03 5.55 7.10
C ASN A 268 -12.96 5.96 8.26
N LEU A 269 -14.15 6.46 7.99
CA LEU A 269 -15.08 6.94 9.04
C LEU A 269 -15.59 5.80 9.96
N ALA A 270 -15.63 4.55 9.49
CA ALA A 270 -15.99 3.39 10.32
C ALA A 270 -14.79 2.82 11.10
N TYR A 271 -13.59 2.96 10.55
CA TYR A 271 -12.32 2.58 11.17
C TYR A 271 -11.52 3.86 11.45
N SER A 272 -11.97 4.62 12.45
CA SER A 272 -11.39 5.93 12.82
C SER A 272 -10.25 5.82 13.85
N GLU A 273 -9.93 4.63 14.34
CA GLU A 273 -8.95 4.42 15.42
C GLU A 273 -7.59 5.03 15.11
N ALA A 274 -7.17 5.02 13.83
CA ALA A 274 -5.93 5.65 13.41
C ALA A 274 -5.85 7.13 13.81
N LEU A 275 -6.99 7.82 13.83
CA LEU A 275 -7.09 9.24 14.21
C LEU A 275 -7.40 9.42 15.69
N VAL A 276 -8.34 8.63 16.26
CA VAL A 276 -8.89 8.90 17.59
C VAL A 276 -8.22 8.13 18.72
N LEU A 277 -7.63 6.96 18.43
CA LEU A 277 -7.04 6.12 19.48
C LEU A 277 -5.61 6.56 19.80
N LYS A 278 -5.41 7.03 21.04
CA LYS A 278 -4.10 7.44 21.56
C LYS A 278 -3.36 6.22 22.14
N ASN A 279 -2.75 5.41 21.27
CA ASN A 279 -2.18 4.11 21.60
C ASN A 279 -0.66 4.00 21.39
N GLN A 280 0.01 5.07 20.92
CA GLN A 280 1.45 5.05 20.64
C GLN A 280 2.22 5.93 21.62
N THR A 281 3.50 5.60 21.80
CA THR A 281 4.47 6.36 22.57
C THR A 281 5.76 6.45 21.77
N ILE A 282 6.35 7.64 21.65
CA ILE A 282 7.62 7.86 20.96
C ILE A 282 8.58 8.58 21.92
N GLY A 283 9.61 7.87 22.38
CA GLY A 283 10.50 8.40 23.43
C GLY A 283 9.74 8.75 24.71
N ALA A 284 9.78 10.03 25.11
CA ALA A 284 9.05 10.54 26.25
C ALA A 284 7.61 11.01 25.92
N GLU A 285 7.26 11.15 24.64
CA GLU A 285 5.96 11.64 24.19
C GLU A 285 4.95 10.50 24.17
N LYS A 286 3.96 10.58 25.06
CA LYS A 286 2.91 9.57 25.25
C LYS A 286 1.59 10.03 24.65
N ASN A 287 0.64 9.08 24.55
CA ASN A 287 -0.72 9.36 24.09
C ASN A 287 -0.78 9.95 22.68
N LEU A 288 0.03 9.44 21.78
CA LEU A 288 -0.06 9.73 20.36
C LEU A 288 -1.01 8.74 19.67
N ASN A 289 -1.77 9.21 18.67
CA ASN A 289 -2.37 8.29 17.73
C ASN A 289 -1.32 7.82 16.70
N ILE A 290 -1.66 6.85 15.87
CA ILE A 290 -0.68 6.29 14.91
C ILE A 290 -0.26 7.30 13.83
N LEU A 291 -1.12 8.25 13.45
CA LEU A 291 -0.78 9.31 12.49
C LEU A 291 0.27 10.26 13.08
N GLU A 292 0.08 10.66 14.35
CA GLU A 292 1.03 11.49 15.08
C GLU A 292 2.37 10.78 15.31
N ALA A 293 2.31 9.50 15.69
CA ALA A 293 3.51 8.68 15.90
C ALA A 293 4.33 8.50 14.60
N ALA A 294 3.65 8.24 13.49
CA ALA A 294 4.28 8.12 12.18
C ALA A 294 4.96 9.44 11.75
N ALA A 295 4.31 10.59 12.02
CA ALA A 295 4.93 11.91 11.78
C ALA A 295 6.23 12.11 12.56
N ARG A 296 6.25 11.72 13.85
CA ARG A 296 7.45 11.84 14.71
C ARG A 296 8.61 10.97 14.24
N LEU A 297 8.29 9.83 13.63
CA LEU A 297 9.27 8.84 13.16
C LEU A 297 9.62 8.98 11.67
N ASN A 298 9.09 10.00 10.99
CA ASN A 298 9.22 10.16 9.53
C ASN A 298 8.78 8.90 8.77
N ILE A 299 7.60 8.38 9.10
CA ILE A 299 6.97 7.22 8.43
C ILE A 299 5.77 7.70 7.63
N GLY A 300 5.75 7.40 6.33
CA GLY A 300 4.63 7.70 5.45
C GLY A 300 3.51 6.67 5.62
N ILE A 301 2.26 7.15 5.55
CA ILE A 301 1.08 6.30 5.71
C ILE A 301 0.31 6.22 4.40
N PHE A 302 0.09 5.01 3.91
CA PHE A 302 -0.97 4.72 2.95
C PHE A 302 -2.16 4.10 3.68
N THR A 303 -3.38 4.39 3.23
CA THR A 303 -4.56 3.84 3.90
C THR A 303 -5.33 2.89 2.99
N SER A 304 -5.69 1.74 3.54
CA SER A 304 -6.52 0.75 2.87
C SER A 304 -8.00 0.95 3.16
N ILE A 305 -8.86 0.36 2.33
CA ILE A 305 -10.34 0.38 2.43
C ILE A 305 -10.96 1.76 2.71
N PRO A 306 -10.56 2.84 2.00
CA PRO A 306 -11.05 4.20 2.29
C PRO A 306 -12.58 4.33 2.17
N LEU A 307 -13.23 3.53 1.35
CA LEU A 307 -14.68 3.49 1.14
C LEU A 307 -15.36 2.32 1.89
N PHE A 308 -14.64 1.60 2.74
CA PHE A 308 -15.12 0.42 3.46
C PHE A 308 -15.80 -0.59 2.53
N GLN A 309 -15.15 -0.90 1.39
CA GLN A 309 -15.68 -1.74 0.32
C GLN A 309 -17.07 -1.27 -0.19
N GLY A 310 -17.29 0.04 -0.25
CA GLY A 310 -18.54 0.64 -0.70
C GLY A 310 -19.65 0.74 0.37
N ARG A 311 -19.44 0.18 1.58
CA ARG A 311 -20.47 0.24 2.65
C ARG A 311 -20.72 1.66 3.15
N LEU A 312 -19.71 2.51 3.18
CA LEU A 312 -19.83 3.92 3.59
C LEU A 312 -20.56 4.79 2.57
N LEU A 313 -20.77 4.32 1.36
CA LEU A 313 -21.53 5.10 0.34
C LEU A 313 -23.01 5.29 0.70
N ARG A 314 -23.52 4.50 1.65
CA ARG A 314 -24.89 4.59 2.17
C ARG A 314 -25.00 5.34 3.50
N ALA A 315 -23.85 5.75 4.08
CA ALA A 315 -23.85 6.49 5.34
C ALA A 315 -24.30 7.94 5.10
N SER A 316 -24.99 8.52 6.08
CA SER A 316 -25.22 9.96 6.10
C SER A 316 -23.94 10.66 6.55
N ILE A 317 -23.38 11.50 5.69
CA ILE A 317 -22.20 12.29 5.98
C ILE A 317 -22.59 13.77 5.94
N PRO A 318 -22.26 14.55 6.98
CA PRO A 318 -22.51 15.98 6.99
C PRO A 318 -21.89 16.68 5.78
N ASP A 319 -22.45 17.82 5.39
CA ASP A 319 -21.86 18.62 4.32
C ASP A 319 -20.65 19.40 4.83
N TYR A 320 -19.55 19.30 4.07
CA TYR A 320 -18.35 20.07 4.29
C TYR A 320 -17.57 20.29 2.99
N GLY A 321 -16.83 21.39 2.95
CA GLY A 321 -15.91 21.68 1.83
C GLY A 321 -16.60 21.89 0.47
N GLY A 322 -17.92 22.08 0.42
CA GLY A 322 -18.68 22.25 -0.83
C GLY A 322 -18.73 21.02 -1.72
N LEU A 323 -18.42 19.84 -1.19
CA LEU A 323 -18.44 18.57 -1.94
C LEU A 323 -19.84 17.95 -1.89
N ASN A 324 -20.42 17.70 -3.06
CA ASN A 324 -21.74 17.07 -3.19
C ASN A 324 -21.67 15.55 -3.36
N ASP A 325 -20.54 15.02 -3.84
CA ASP A 325 -20.33 13.59 -4.08
C ASP A 325 -19.88 12.87 -2.81
N GLN A 326 -20.56 11.79 -2.45
CA GLN A 326 -20.28 11.00 -1.24
C GLN A 326 -18.88 10.38 -1.25
N VAL A 327 -18.45 9.86 -2.42
CA VAL A 327 -17.10 9.30 -2.58
C VAL A 327 -16.06 10.38 -2.36
N ALA A 328 -16.27 11.56 -2.96
CA ALA A 328 -15.38 12.70 -2.81
C ALA A 328 -15.25 13.14 -1.34
N LYS A 329 -16.38 13.22 -0.59
CA LYS A 329 -16.37 13.55 0.85
C LYS A 329 -15.49 12.55 1.63
N LEU A 330 -15.74 11.24 1.47
CA LEU A 330 -14.99 10.19 2.18
C LEU A 330 -13.50 10.25 1.89
N ILE A 331 -13.13 10.38 0.63
CA ILE A 331 -11.72 10.43 0.22
C ILE A 331 -11.05 11.72 0.70
N GLN A 332 -11.76 12.86 0.66
CA GLN A 332 -11.22 14.17 1.03
C GLN A 332 -10.72 14.21 2.48
N ILE A 333 -11.48 13.63 3.42
CA ILE A 333 -11.07 13.56 4.83
C ILE A 333 -9.77 12.79 4.96
N ILE A 334 -9.73 11.58 4.39
CA ILE A 334 -8.59 10.67 4.56
C ILE A 334 -7.33 11.26 3.93
N ARG A 335 -7.43 11.74 2.67
CA ARG A 335 -6.27 12.29 1.97
C ARG A 335 -5.78 13.63 2.55
N SER A 336 -6.61 14.31 3.35
CA SER A 336 -6.24 15.56 4.03
C SER A 336 -5.70 15.32 5.44
N SER A 337 -5.76 14.08 5.95
CA SER A 337 -5.24 13.74 7.28
C SER A 337 -3.73 13.90 7.35
N PRO A 338 -3.19 14.44 8.46
CA PRO A 338 -1.75 14.54 8.68
C PRO A 338 -1.06 13.18 8.51
N SER A 339 0.16 13.16 7.97
CA SER A 339 0.98 11.98 7.70
C SER A 339 0.42 10.96 6.70
N VAL A 340 -0.83 11.09 6.27
CA VAL A 340 -1.40 10.27 5.21
C VAL A 340 -0.90 10.77 3.86
N ILE A 341 -0.22 9.91 3.13
CA ILE A 341 0.23 10.19 1.76
C ILE A 341 -0.95 10.03 0.82
N ALA A 342 -1.59 8.85 0.82
CA ALA A 342 -2.73 8.59 -0.03
C ALA A 342 -3.64 7.47 0.51
N PRO A 343 -4.96 7.62 0.43
CA PRO A 343 -5.90 6.51 0.43
C PRO A 343 -5.77 5.70 -0.87
N LEU A 344 -5.75 4.37 -0.73
CA LEU A 344 -5.65 3.42 -1.83
C LEU A 344 -7.06 2.98 -2.25
N ILE A 345 -7.52 3.46 -3.39
CA ILE A 345 -8.90 3.31 -3.83
C ILE A 345 -9.00 2.09 -4.75
N GLY A 346 -9.83 1.13 -4.38
CA GLY A 346 -10.16 -0.01 -5.24
C GLY A 346 -11.09 0.43 -6.37
N GLN A 347 -10.60 0.35 -7.62
CA GLN A 347 -11.38 0.73 -8.80
C GLN A 347 -10.97 -0.10 -10.02
N LYS A 348 -11.92 -0.77 -10.65
CA LYS A 348 -11.69 -1.53 -11.89
C LYS A 348 -12.75 -1.24 -12.97
N LYS A 349 -13.96 -0.83 -12.57
CA LYS A 349 -15.01 -0.44 -13.52
C LYS A 349 -14.77 0.98 -14.01
N PRO A 350 -14.93 1.27 -15.32
CA PRO A 350 -14.67 2.59 -15.90
C PRO A 350 -15.41 3.73 -15.20
N GLU A 351 -16.69 3.52 -14.87
CA GLU A 351 -17.52 4.50 -14.16
C GLU A 351 -16.99 4.82 -12.75
N HIS A 352 -16.48 3.82 -12.01
CA HIS A 352 -15.86 4.03 -10.71
C HIS A 352 -14.52 4.74 -10.85
N VAL A 353 -13.72 4.41 -11.87
CA VAL A 353 -12.46 5.11 -12.16
C VAL A 353 -12.74 6.58 -12.40
N GLU A 354 -13.67 6.90 -13.30
CA GLU A 354 -14.04 8.29 -13.61
C GLU A 354 -14.54 9.04 -12.37
N GLN A 355 -15.45 8.45 -11.59
CA GLN A 355 -15.99 9.07 -10.39
C GLN A 355 -14.92 9.34 -9.34
N ASN A 356 -14.10 8.34 -9.03
CA ASN A 356 -13.09 8.43 -7.97
C ASN A 356 -11.98 9.43 -8.32
N LEU A 357 -11.62 9.56 -9.59
CA LEU A 357 -10.55 10.48 -10.02
C LEU A 357 -10.97 11.95 -9.97
N LYS A 358 -12.28 12.29 -9.96
CA LYS A 358 -12.76 13.68 -9.87
C LYS A 358 -12.25 14.42 -8.63
N ILE A 359 -12.01 13.71 -7.53
CA ILE A 359 -11.47 14.34 -6.31
C ILE A 359 -10.07 14.93 -6.50
N SER A 360 -9.32 14.47 -7.51
CA SER A 360 -8.01 15.03 -7.82
C SER A 360 -8.05 16.46 -8.37
N ASP A 361 -9.22 16.93 -8.81
CA ASP A 361 -9.45 18.29 -9.29
C ASP A 361 -9.65 19.29 -8.13
N VAL A 362 -9.88 18.77 -6.93
CA VAL A 362 -10.10 19.56 -5.70
C VAL A 362 -8.82 19.54 -4.87
N PRO A 363 -8.31 20.67 -4.37
CA PRO A 363 -7.20 20.68 -3.41
C PRO A 363 -7.52 19.87 -2.15
N PRO A 364 -6.57 19.11 -1.57
CA PRO A 364 -6.72 18.62 -0.20
C PRO A 364 -7.00 19.78 0.77
N MET A 365 -7.74 19.51 1.83
CA MET A 365 -8.00 20.52 2.86
C MET A 365 -6.68 20.96 3.50
N ASN A 366 -6.57 22.26 3.78
CA ASN A 366 -5.52 22.76 4.67
C ASN A 366 -5.83 22.36 6.12
N GLU A 367 -4.91 22.63 7.04
CA GLU A 367 -5.02 22.22 8.44
C GLU A 367 -6.28 22.80 9.13
N GLU A 368 -6.61 24.07 8.89
CA GLU A 368 -7.78 24.73 9.47
C GLU A 368 -9.08 24.07 8.98
N GLN A 369 -9.18 23.87 7.67
CA GLN A 369 -10.33 23.20 7.05
C GLN A 369 -10.50 21.77 7.54
N TYR A 370 -9.38 21.04 7.65
CA TYR A 370 -9.36 19.67 8.15
C TYR A 370 -9.85 19.61 9.61
N ASN A 371 -9.28 20.43 10.48
CA ASN A 371 -9.63 20.46 11.90
C ASN A 371 -11.12 20.82 12.10
N LYS A 372 -11.64 21.80 11.35
CA LYS A 372 -13.06 22.14 11.35
C LYS A 372 -13.94 20.97 10.92
N THR A 373 -13.55 20.26 9.85
CA THR A 373 -14.28 19.10 9.34
C THR A 373 -14.31 17.97 10.38
N ILE A 374 -13.17 17.68 11.01
CA ILE A 374 -13.10 16.65 12.07
C ILE A 374 -13.99 17.03 13.25
N GLN A 375 -14.06 18.30 13.66
CA GLN A 375 -14.97 18.75 14.72
C GLN A 375 -16.45 18.54 14.37
N ILE A 376 -16.86 18.80 13.13
CA ILE A 376 -18.21 18.53 12.65
C ILE A 376 -18.52 17.03 12.74
N LEU A 377 -17.61 16.18 12.25
CA LEU A 377 -17.80 14.72 12.24
C LEU A 377 -17.85 14.11 13.65
N LEU A 378 -17.04 14.62 14.58
CA LEU A 378 -17.00 14.12 15.97
C LEU A 378 -18.22 14.57 16.79
N LYS A 379 -18.83 15.70 16.47
CA LYS A 379 -20.03 16.22 17.16
C LYS A 379 -21.32 15.58 16.68
N GLY A 380 -21.31 14.98 15.48
CA GLY A 380 -22.50 14.38 14.87
C GLY A 380 -23.57 15.40 14.44
N GLU A 381 -23.16 16.66 14.22
CA GLU A 381 -24.03 17.75 13.72
C GLU A 381 -23.90 17.93 12.21
#